data_78d5da490a4325997cd595da04875a0d
#
_entry.id   78d5da490a4325997cd595da04875a0d
#
_cell.length_a   1.000
_cell.length_b   1.000
_cell.length_c   1.000
_cell.angle_alpha   90.00
_cell.angle_beta   90.00
_cell.angle_gamma   90.00
#
_symmetry.space_group_name_H-M   'P 1'
#
loop_
_entity.id
_entity.type
_entity.pdbx_description
1 polymer ?
#
loop_
_entity_poly.entity_id
_entity_poly.type
_entity_poly.pdbx_seq_one_letter_code
_entity_poly.pdbx_strand_id
1 'polypeptide(L)'
;ITIYADITRWEIQLRFRKGQDNWHTAMHDLPQRAKYKRGYFAEWRWGDRIKDKLLPVFDYYLDTTSAGDPAIVPGAAYREALSKAAAQPFRMVPYFDPGVWGGDWMKTHFDLPENGSNYAWSFDGVPEENSLLLDFGSCVVETPALNLVYAHPRELLGDRVHARFGKEFPIRFDMLDTMHGQNLSLQVHPLTEYIQSHFHMHYTQDES
;
A
#
# COMPACT_ATOMS: atom_id res chain seq x y z
N ILE A 1 3.48 -24.58 13.56
CA ILE A 1 2.81 -23.27 13.75
C ILE A 1 3.51 -22.26 12.87
N THR A 2 2.75 -21.61 11.99
CA THR A 2 3.23 -20.56 11.10
C THR A 2 2.63 -19.22 11.53
N ILE A 3 3.49 -18.26 11.85
CA ILE A 3 3.10 -16.89 12.15
C ILE A 3 3.51 -16.02 10.96
N TYR A 4 2.56 -15.33 10.35
CA TYR A 4 2.83 -14.39 9.29
C TYR A 4 2.89 -12.97 9.86
N ALA A 5 4.09 -12.38 9.89
CA ALA A 5 4.30 -11.00 10.30
C ALA A 5 4.17 -10.08 9.09
N ASP A 6 3.30 -9.11 9.18
CA ASP A 6 3.02 -8.15 8.12
C ASP A 6 3.19 -6.71 8.61
N ILE A 7 3.35 -5.79 7.68
CA ILE A 7 3.51 -4.37 7.92
C ILE A 7 2.96 -3.59 6.73
N THR A 8 2.32 -2.45 6.99
CA THR A 8 1.82 -1.58 5.92
C THR A 8 2.96 -0.91 5.16
N ARG A 9 2.79 -0.71 3.86
CA ARG A 9 3.81 -0.05 3.02
C ARG A 9 4.05 1.40 3.41
N TRP A 10 3.01 2.08 3.89
CA TRP A 10 3.18 3.43 4.41
C TRP A 10 4.12 3.46 5.62
N GLU A 11 3.97 2.56 6.58
CA GLU A 11 4.89 2.47 7.71
C GLU A 11 6.33 2.12 7.25
N ILE A 12 6.50 1.25 6.27
CA ILE A 12 7.82 0.99 5.66
C ILE A 12 8.42 2.29 5.13
N GLN A 13 7.65 3.11 4.42
CA GLN A 13 8.11 4.39 3.90
C GLN A 13 8.48 5.38 5.03
N LEU A 14 7.70 5.42 6.11
CA LEU A 14 8.03 6.22 7.29
C LEU A 14 9.33 5.75 7.96
N ARG A 15 9.57 4.44 8.03
CA ARG A 15 10.84 3.89 8.52
C ARG A 15 12.02 4.24 7.62
N PHE A 16 11.85 4.22 6.31
CA PHE A 16 12.89 4.69 5.38
C PHE A 16 13.24 6.17 5.60
N ARG A 17 12.26 7.01 5.88
CA ARG A 17 12.47 8.44 6.22
C ARG A 17 13.22 8.61 7.53
N LYS A 18 13.04 7.69 8.48
CA LYS A 18 13.78 7.63 9.75
C LYS A 18 15.18 6.99 9.62
N GLY A 19 15.61 6.65 8.40
CA GLY A 19 16.93 6.10 8.13
C GLY A 19 17.02 4.58 8.06
N GLN A 20 15.92 3.84 8.28
CA GLN A 20 15.95 2.40 8.17
C GLN A 20 16.30 1.97 6.73
N ASP A 21 17.10 0.89 6.62
CA ASP A 21 17.49 0.34 5.33
C ASP A 21 16.47 -0.66 4.77
N ASN A 22 16.61 -0.90 3.49
CA ASN A 22 16.01 -2.05 2.85
C ASN A 22 16.59 -3.37 3.41
N TRP A 23 15.86 -4.45 3.23
CA TRP A 23 16.23 -5.75 3.76
C TRP A 23 17.62 -6.21 3.28
N HIS A 24 18.48 -6.61 4.22
CA HIS A 24 19.87 -7.03 3.97
C HIS A 24 20.70 -6.08 3.10
N THR A 25 20.53 -4.77 3.27
CA THR A 25 21.32 -3.78 2.55
C THR A 25 21.99 -2.80 3.51
N ALA A 26 23.06 -2.15 3.05
CA ALA A 26 23.70 -1.03 3.72
C ALA A 26 23.42 0.24 2.88
N MET A 27 22.19 0.73 2.94
CA MET A 27 21.73 1.87 2.15
C MET A 27 21.50 3.13 3.00
N HIS A 28 22.15 3.22 4.16
CA HIS A 28 21.93 4.29 5.15
C HIS A 28 21.95 5.69 4.54
N ASP A 29 22.92 5.94 3.67
CA ASP A 29 23.15 7.25 3.09
C ASP A 29 22.31 7.54 1.83
N LEU A 30 21.51 6.55 1.39
CA LEU A 30 20.70 6.76 0.20
C LEU A 30 19.41 7.51 0.53
N PRO A 31 18.98 8.41 -0.39
CA PRO A 31 17.70 9.09 -0.25
C PRO A 31 16.54 8.09 -0.12
N GLN A 32 15.53 8.45 0.68
CA GLN A 32 14.30 7.65 0.86
C GLN A 32 13.71 7.18 -0.49
N ARG A 33 13.73 8.02 -1.51
CA ARG A 33 13.23 7.66 -2.85
C ARG A 33 13.98 6.48 -3.49
N ALA A 34 15.28 6.33 -3.25
CA ALA A 34 16.05 5.17 -3.75
C ALA A 34 15.65 3.90 -3.01
N LYS A 35 15.49 3.98 -1.69
CA LYS A 35 15.00 2.88 -0.85
C LYS A 35 13.59 2.45 -1.27
N TYR A 36 12.69 3.41 -1.49
CA TYR A 36 11.33 3.16 -1.99
C TYR A 36 11.33 2.43 -3.34
N LYS A 37 12.11 2.91 -4.32
CA LYS A 37 12.19 2.27 -5.64
C LYS A 37 12.65 0.82 -5.55
N ARG A 38 13.66 0.53 -4.73
CA ARG A 38 14.11 -0.84 -4.50
C ARG A 38 13.00 -1.69 -3.87
N GLY A 39 12.32 -1.18 -2.86
CA GLY A 39 11.15 -1.83 -2.26
C GLY A 39 10.11 -2.15 -3.31
N TYR A 40 9.66 -1.13 -4.03
CA TYR A 40 8.58 -1.21 -5.01
C TYR A 40 8.88 -2.19 -6.17
N PHE A 41 10.07 -2.10 -6.77
CA PHE A 41 10.39 -2.90 -7.96
C PHE A 41 10.92 -4.30 -7.65
N ALA A 42 11.40 -4.56 -6.44
CA ALA A 42 12.00 -5.85 -6.11
C ALA A 42 11.43 -6.47 -4.83
N GLU A 43 11.68 -5.87 -3.66
CA GLU A 43 11.47 -6.53 -2.37
C GLU A 43 10.00 -6.78 -2.07
N TRP A 44 9.15 -5.79 -2.28
CA TRP A 44 7.72 -5.90 -2.02
C TRP A 44 7.04 -6.89 -2.97
N ARG A 45 7.48 -6.97 -4.22
CA ARG A 45 6.96 -7.97 -5.17
C ARG A 45 7.28 -9.39 -4.76
N TRP A 46 8.44 -9.61 -4.16
CA TRP A 46 8.77 -10.92 -3.58
C TRP A 46 7.96 -11.20 -2.34
N GLY A 47 7.85 -10.21 -1.46
CA GLY A 47 7.00 -10.29 -0.27
C GLY A 47 5.55 -10.61 -0.62
N ASP A 48 5.00 -9.93 -1.62
CA ASP A 48 3.63 -10.14 -2.10
C ASP A 48 3.40 -11.57 -2.63
N ARG A 49 4.35 -12.14 -3.36
CA ARG A 49 4.26 -13.53 -3.82
C ARG A 49 4.29 -14.55 -2.68
N ILE A 50 5.06 -14.28 -1.64
CA ILE A 50 5.10 -15.10 -0.43
C ILE A 50 3.80 -14.94 0.34
N LYS A 51 3.34 -13.70 0.50
CA LYS A 51 2.06 -13.35 1.14
C LYS A 51 0.90 -14.08 0.50
N ASP A 52 0.75 -14.02 -0.81
CA ASP A 52 -0.33 -14.68 -1.56
C ASP A 52 -0.37 -16.20 -1.31
N LYS A 53 0.80 -16.83 -1.20
CA LYS A 53 0.89 -18.27 -0.90
C LYS A 53 0.60 -18.61 0.56
N LEU A 54 0.96 -17.74 1.48
CA LEU A 54 0.81 -17.99 2.91
C LEU A 54 -0.57 -17.58 3.45
N LEU A 55 -1.22 -16.60 2.83
CA LEU A 55 -2.51 -16.08 3.27
C LEU A 55 -3.58 -17.16 3.56
N PRO A 56 -3.71 -18.20 2.73
CA PRO A 56 -4.68 -19.27 3.00
C PRO A 56 -4.31 -20.21 4.16
N VAL A 57 -3.03 -20.27 4.57
CA VAL A 57 -2.51 -21.37 5.38
C VAL A 57 -1.84 -21.01 6.70
N PHE A 58 -1.47 -19.75 6.95
CA PHE A 58 -0.84 -19.40 8.22
C PHE A 58 -1.79 -19.58 9.42
N ASP A 59 -1.21 -19.97 10.55
CA ASP A 59 -1.95 -20.20 11.80
C ASP A 59 -2.28 -18.88 12.51
N TYR A 60 -1.37 -17.90 12.45
CA TYR A 60 -1.53 -16.57 13.09
C TYR A 60 -1.07 -15.45 12.17
N TYR A 61 -1.81 -14.35 12.20
CA TYR A 61 -1.42 -13.07 11.61
C TYR A 61 -0.88 -12.16 12.69
N LEU A 62 0.28 -11.57 12.45
CA LEU A 62 0.94 -10.61 13.34
C LEU A 62 1.08 -9.26 12.62
N ASP A 63 0.33 -8.27 13.07
CA ASP A 63 0.50 -6.90 12.64
C ASP A 63 1.69 -6.26 13.36
N THR A 64 2.66 -5.78 12.58
CA THR A 64 3.86 -5.10 13.08
C THR A 64 3.95 -3.63 12.64
N THR A 65 2.84 -3.07 12.18
CA THR A 65 2.75 -1.67 11.72
C THR A 65 3.07 -0.72 12.87
N SER A 66 2.48 -0.95 14.04
CA SER A 66 2.88 -0.26 15.27
C SER A 66 4.03 -1.00 15.96
N ALA A 67 5.24 -0.43 15.93
CA ALA A 67 6.41 -1.06 16.53
C ALA A 67 6.32 -1.27 18.06
N GLY A 68 5.55 -0.41 18.74
CA GLY A 68 5.37 -0.46 20.20
C GLY A 68 4.17 -1.27 20.66
N ASP A 69 3.27 -1.63 19.74
CA ASP A 69 1.99 -2.28 20.05
C ASP A 69 1.59 -3.25 18.93
N PRO A 70 2.32 -4.35 18.76
CA PRO A 70 1.99 -5.35 17.75
C PRO A 70 0.73 -6.13 18.13
N ALA A 71 -0.15 -6.38 17.17
CA ALA A 71 -1.36 -7.16 17.37
C ALA A 71 -1.25 -8.54 16.72
N ILE A 72 -1.68 -9.59 17.42
CA ILE A 72 -1.70 -10.96 16.90
C ILE A 72 -3.11 -11.55 16.98
N VAL A 73 -3.54 -12.16 15.88
CA VAL A 73 -4.86 -12.81 15.81
C VAL A 73 -4.74 -14.19 15.15
N PRO A 74 -5.65 -15.14 15.45
CA PRO A 74 -5.71 -16.41 14.75
C PRO A 74 -5.92 -16.20 13.24
N GLY A 75 -5.22 -16.98 12.42
CA GLY A 75 -5.32 -16.89 10.95
C GLY A 75 -6.71 -17.15 10.42
N ALA A 76 -7.47 -18.05 11.06
CA ALA A 76 -8.87 -18.30 10.71
C ALA A 76 -9.75 -17.05 10.93
N ALA A 77 -9.60 -16.39 12.09
CA ALA A 77 -10.33 -15.15 12.40
C ALA A 77 -9.96 -14.03 11.45
N TYR A 78 -8.67 -13.91 11.12
CA TYR A 78 -8.18 -12.92 10.15
C TYR A 78 -8.82 -13.10 8.76
N ARG A 79 -8.85 -14.35 8.24
CA ARG A 79 -9.48 -14.65 6.94
C ARG A 79 -10.99 -14.41 6.96
N GLU A 80 -11.66 -14.71 8.07
CA GLU A 80 -13.09 -14.39 8.26
C GLU A 80 -13.33 -12.87 8.23
N ALA A 81 -12.47 -12.08 8.87
CA ALA A 81 -12.56 -10.63 8.85
C ALA A 81 -12.39 -10.06 7.43
N LEU A 82 -11.43 -10.59 6.64
CA LEU A 82 -11.30 -10.24 5.23
C LEU A 82 -12.55 -10.59 4.41
N SER A 83 -13.14 -11.77 4.65
CA SER A 83 -14.38 -12.17 3.97
C SER A 83 -15.56 -11.25 4.31
N LYS A 84 -15.68 -10.82 5.56
CA LYS A 84 -16.70 -9.85 5.98
C LYS A 84 -16.45 -8.48 5.32
N ALA A 85 -15.20 -8.02 5.28
CA ALA A 85 -14.84 -6.77 4.62
C ALA A 85 -15.18 -6.79 3.12
N ALA A 86 -14.88 -7.89 2.42
CA ALA A 86 -15.20 -8.04 1.00
C ALA A 86 -16.72 -8.06 0.70
N ALA A 87 -17.54 -8.46 1.66
CA ALA A 87 -18.99 -8.58 1.50
C ALA A 87 -19.78 -7.29 1.79
N GLN A 88 -19.12 -6.19 2.16
CA GLN A 88 -19.75 -4.92 2.52
C GLN A 88 -18.94 -3.71 2.07
N PRO A 89 -19.53 -2.51 1.99
CA PRO A 89 -18.75 -1.28 1.78
C PRO A 89 -17.72 -1.09 2.90
N PHE A 90 -16.51 -0.70 2.54
CA PHE A 90 -15.42 -0.40 3.47
C PHE A 90 -14.65 0.86 3.04
N ARG A 91 -13.86 1.41 3.94
CA ARG A 91 -12.92 2.48 3.64
C ARG A 91 -11.50 1.98 3.90
N MET A 92 -10.58 2.40 3.03
CA MET A 92 -9.15 2.28 3.31
C MET A 92 -8.70 3.41 4.24
N VAL A 93 -7.63 3.17 4.99
CA VAL A 93 -6.98 4.20 5.80
C VAL A 93 -6.26 5.14 4.84
N PRO A 94 -6.63 6.42 4.77
CA PRO A 94 -5.93 7.38 3.94
C PRO A 94 -4.58 7.74 4.57
N TYR A 95 -3.61 8.09 3.72
CA TYR A 95 -2.41 8.75 4.19
C TYR A 95 -2.05 9.94 3.29
N PHE A 96 -1.34 10.90 3.87
CA PHE A 96 -0.99 12.15 3.21
C PHE A 96 0.52 12.24 3.08
N ASP A 97 1.00 12.41 1.85
CA ASP A 97 2.43 12.48 1.57
C ASP A 97 2.86 13.94 1.29
N PRO A 98 3.77 14.48 2.12
CA PRO A 98 4.27 15.83 1.92
C PRO A 98 5.18 15.90 0.69
N GLY A 99 5.16 17.03 0.02
CA GLY A 99 6.02 17.29 -1.12
C GLY A 99 6.13 18.77 -1.47
N VAL A 100 7.23 19.13 -2.11
CA VAL A 100 7.50 20.53 -2.53
C VAL A 100 6.46 21.07 -3.52
N TRP A 101 5.74 20.19 -4.17
CA TRP A 101 4.65 20.55 -5.10
C TRP A 101 3.35 20.90 -4.39
N GLY A 102 3.26 20.53 -3.11
CA GLY A 102 2.00 20.61 -2.37
C GLY A 102 1.55 22.03 -2.11
N GLY A 103 0.24 22.24 -2.22
CA GLY A 103 -0.45 23.43 -1.78
C GLY A 103 -0.90 23.34 -0.31
N ASP A 104 -1.77 24.25 0.09
CA ASP A 104 -2.29 24.35 1.47
C ASP A 104 -3.74 23.83 1.60
N TRP A 105 -4.35 23.44 0.50
CA TRP A 105 -5.76 23.04 0.50
C TRP A 105 -6.03 21.83 1.38
N MET A 106 -5.18 20.78 1.27
CA MET A 106 -5.35 19.57 2.08
C MET A 106 -5.18 19.83 3.56
N LYS A 107 -4.24 20.68 3.97
CA LYS A 107 -4.08 21.06 5.37
C LYS A 107 -5.37 21.64 5.96
N THR A 108 -5.95 22.58 5.23
CA THR A 108 -7.14 23.30 5.68
C THR A 108 -8.39 22.41 5.70
N HIS A 109 -8.55 21.53 4.70
CA HIS A 109 -9.77 20.75 4.54
C HIS A 109 -9.79 19.43 5.32
N PHE A 110 -8.62 18.90 5.64
CA PHE A 110 -8.47 17.64 6.37
C PHE A 110 -7.90 17.82 7.78
N ASP A 111 -7.76 19.06 8.25
CA ASP A 111 -7.23 19.40 9.58
C ASP A 111 -5.88 18.71 9.85
N LEU A 112 -4.97 18.76 8.86
CA LEU A 112 -3.68 18.13 8.94
C LEU A 112 -2.69 19.00 9.73
N PRO A 113 -1.64 18.38 10.36
CA PRO A 113 -0.66 19.12 11.15
C PRO A 113 0.04 20.23 10.36
N GLU A 114 0.15 21.38 10.93
CA GLU A 114 0.83 22.59 10.42
C GLU A 114 2.37 22.50 10.53
N ASN A 115 2.96 21.31 10.49
CA ASN A 115 4.38 21.07 10.79
C ASN A 115 5.36 21.47 9.65
N GLY A 116 5.00 22.48 8.88
CA GLY A 116 5.90 23.11 7.88
C GLY A 116 5.93 22.45 6.51
N SER A 117 5.46 21.22 6.37
CA SER A 117 5.37 20.54 5.07
C SER A 117 4.00 20.73 4.44
N ASN A 118 3.98 21.00 3.13
CA ASN A 118 2.76 20.92 2.34
C ASN A 118 2.48 19.48 1.98
N TYR A 119 1.20 19.11 1.87
CA TYR A 119 0.78 17.77 1.46
C TYR A 119 0.42 17.80 -0.03
N ALA A 120 1.26 17.17 -0.85
CA ALA A 120 1.04 17.11 -2.28
C ALA A 120 0.06 16.00 -2.68
N TRP A 121 -0.01 14.92 -1.88
CA TRP A 121 -0.73 13.70 -2.21
C TRP A 121 -1.60 13.25 -1.03
N SER A 122 -2.82 12.81 -1.35
CA SER A 122 -3.66 12.01 -0.48
C SER A 122 -3.94 10.67 -1.17
N PHE A 123 -3.46 9.60 -0.57
CA PHE A 123 -3.64 8.24 -1.08
C PHE A 123 -4.84 7.60 -0.40
N ASP A 124 -5.93 7.43 -1.13
CA ASP A 124 -7.20 6.94 -0.60
C ASP A 124 -7.67 5.65 -1.29
N GLY A 125 -7.12 5.33 -2.43
CA GLY A 125 -7.55 4.22 -3.26
C GLY A 125 -6.41 3.48 -3.96
N VAL A 126 -5.26 3.29 -3.27
CA VAL A 126 -4.10 2.56 -3.78
C VAL A 126 -3.91 1.29 -2.93
N PRO A 127 -4.50 0.13 -3.32
CA PRO A 127 -4.49 -1.08 -2.49
C PRO A 127 -3.10 -1.57 -2.11
N GLU A 128 -2.10 -1.31 -2.94
CA GLU A 128 -0.72 -1.68 -2.66
C GLU A 128 -0.10 -0.83 -1.54
N GLU A 129 -0.64 0.35 -1.27
CA GLU A 129 -0.05 1.31 -0.33
C GLU A 129 -0.95 1.63 0.86
N ASN A 130 -2.27 1.65 0.66
CA ASN A 130 -3.24 1.86 1.72
C ASN A 130 -3.42 0.62 2.59
N SER A 131 -3.99 0.83 3.76
CA SER A 131 -4.32 -0.23 4.72
C SER A 131 -5.82 -0.26 5.04
N LEU A 132 -6.19 -1.31 5.76
CA LEU A 132 -7.52 -1.51 6.35
C LEU A 132 -7.36 -1.67 7.86
N LEU A 133 -8.34 -1.22 8.61
CA LEU A 133 -8.47 -1.51 10.04
C LEU A 133 -9.51 -2.61 10.23
N LEU A 134 -9.10 -3.73 10.82
CA LEU A 134 -9.95 -4.86 11.15
C LEU A 134 -10.12 -4.91 12.68
N ASP A 135 -11.33 -4.72 13.16
CA ASP A 135 -11.64 -4.75 14.58
C ASP A 135 -12.04 -6.17 15.01
N PHE A 136 -11.29 -6.73 15.96
CA PHE A 136 -11.53 -8.04 16.57
C PHE A 136 -12.15 -7.93 17.98
N GLY A 137 -12.53 -6.73 18.39
CA GLY A 137 -13.10 -6.44 19.72
C GLY A 137 -12.04 -6.35 20.83
N SER A 138 -11.06 -7.25 20.85
CA SER A 138 -9.94 -7.21 21.80
C SER A 138 -8.76 -6.39 21.31
N CYS A 139 -8.62 -6.27 19.99
CA CYS A 139 -7.58 -5.48 19.34
C CYS A 139 -8.04 -5.05 17.95
N VAL A 140 -7.44 -4.00 17.44
CA VAL A 140 -7.56 -3.57 16.04
C VAL A 140 -6.27 -3.96 15.33
N VAL A 141 -6.42 -4.61 14.20
CA VAL A 141 -5.29 -5.00 13.31
C VAL A 141 -5.29 -4.05 12.12
N GLU A 142 -4.15 -3.43 11.87
CA GLU A 142 -3.93 -2.70 10.62
C GLU A 142 -3.26 -3.62 9.61
N THR A 143 -3.88 -3.77 8.46
CA THR A 143 -3.42 -4.70 7.43
C THR A 143 -3.33 -4.03 6.07
N PRO A 144 -2.34 -4.34 5.22
CA PRO A 144 -2.32 -3.86 3.83
C PRO A 144 -3.63 -4.18 3.10
N ALA A 145 -4.23 -3.20 2.43
CA ALA A 145 -5.46 -3.41 1.67
C ALA A 145 -5.29 -4.45 0.54
N LEU A 146 -4.06 -4.63 0.06
CA LEU A 146 -3.71 -5.67 -0.90
C LEU A 146 -4.02 -7.10 -0.40
N ASN A 147 -3.99 -7.33 0.91
CA ASN A 147 -4.36 -8.62 1.50
C ASN A 147 -5.82 -8.99 1.19
N LEU A 148 -6.71 -7.99 1.18
CA LEU A 148 -8.10 -8.19 0.81
C LEU A 148 -8.24 -8.56 -0.68
N VAL A 149 -7.46 -7.92 -1.55
CA VAL A 149 -7.44 -8.25 -2.99
C VAL A 149 -6.95 -9.67 -3.22
N TYR A 150 -5.92 -10.12 -2.49
CA TYR A 150 -5.41 -11.49 -2.61
C TYR A 150 -6.39 -12.54 -2.10
N ALA A 151 -7.11 -12.24 -1.01
CA ALA A 151 -8.08 -13.16 -0.43
C ALA A 151 -9.37 -13.25 -1.28
N HIS A 152 -9.85 -12.11 -1.80
CA HIS A 152 -11.16 -11.97 -2.43
C HIS A 152 -11.10 -11.21 -3.77
N PRO A 153 -10.26 -11.65 -4.73
CA PRO A 153 -10.06 -10.91 -5.97
C PRO A 153 -11.32 -10.83 -6.83
N ARG A 154 -12.15 -11.88 -6.84
CA ARG A 154 -13.37 -11.89 -7.68
C ARG A 154 -14.47 -10.99 -7.13
N GLU A 155 -14.64 -11.00 -5.83
CA GLU A 155 -15.61 -10.15 -5.11
C GLU A 155 -15.29 -8.66 -5.31
N LEU A 156 -14.00 -8.31 -5.29
CA LEU A 156 -13.58 -6.92 -5.42
C LEU A 156 -13.45 -6.44 -6.86
N LEU A 157 -12.94 -7.28 -7.75
CA LEU A 157 -12.65 -6.89 -9.13
C LEU A 157 -13.79 -7.23 -10.09
N GLY A 158 -14.62 -8.21 -9.73
CA GLY A 158 -15.55 -8.83 -10.64
C GLY A 158 -14.87 -9.77 -11.64
N ASP A 159 -15.63 -10.66 -12.25
CA ASP A 159 -15.09 -11.73 -13.12
C ASP A 159 -14.29 -11.21 -14.31
N ARG A 160 -14.75 -10.12 -14.92
CA ARG A 160 -14.10 -9.57 -16.15
C ARG A 160 -12.71 -9.00 -15.86
N VAL A 161 -12.60 -8.22 -14.79
CA VAL A 161 -11.33 -7.59 -14.40
C VAL A 161 -10.38 -8.65 -13.85
N HIS A 162 -10.88 -9.55 -13.00
CA HIS A 162 -10.11 -10.68 -12.48
C HIS A 162 -9.57 -11.58 -13.61
N ALA A 163 -10.37 -11.88 -14.64
CA ALA A 163 -9.92 -12.68 -15.78
C ALA A 163 -8.77 -12.01 -16.56
N ARG A 164 -8.72 -10.67 -16.59
CA ARG A 164 -7.70 -9.91 -17.32
C ARG A 164 -6.45 -9.62 -16.47
N PHE A 165 -6.63 -9.27 -15.21
CA PHE A 165 -5.57 -8.73 -14.34
C PHE A 165 -5.21 -9.68 -13.18
N GLY A 166 -5.92 -10.80 -13.03
CA GLY A 166 -5.69 -11.73 -11.93
C GLY A 166 -5.99 -11.10 -10.56
N LYS A 167 -4.99 -11.08 -9.69
CA LYS A 167 -5.08 -10.46 -8.36
C LYS A 167 -4.48 -9.04 -8.32
N GLU A 168 -4.23 -8.42 -9.46
CA GLU A 168 -3.79 -7.03 -9.53
C GLU A 168 -5.00 -6.10 -9.60
N PHE A 169 -5.03 -5.09 -8.74
CA PHE A 169 -6.06 -4.07 -8.77
C PHE A 169 -5.64 -2.98 -9.78
N PRO A 170 -6.30 -2.87 -10.96
CA PRO A 170 -5.78 -2.05 -12.07
C PRO A 170 -6.08 -0.56 -11.91
N ILE A 171 -6.90 -0.19 -10.94
CA ILE A 171 -7.26 1.21 -10.68
C ILE A 171 -6.58 1.68 -9.40
N ARG A 172 -5.98 2.86 -9.45
CA ARG A 172 -5.46 3.59 -8.30
C ARG A 172 -6.13 4.95 -8.25
N PHE A 173 -6.47 5.37 -7.04
CA PHE A 173 -7.09 6.66 -6.82
C PHE A 173 -6.30 7.42 -5.76
N ASP A 174 -5.86 8.60 -6.12
CA ASP A 174 -5.22 9.55 -5.23
C ASP A 174 -5.67 10.98 -5.58
N MET A 175 -5.58 11.86 -4.60
CA MET A 175 -5.81 13.28 -4.82
C MET A 175 -4.48 14.03 -4.78
N LEU A 176 -4.36 15.02 -5.64
CA LEU A 176 -3.20 15.89 -5.72
C LEU A 176 -3.60 17.32 -5.36
N ASP A 177 -2.85 17.93 -4.46
CA ASP A 177 -2.94 19.36 -4.18
C ASP A 177 -1.66 20.05 -4.64
N THR A 178 -1.75 20.67 -5.80
CA THR A 178 -0.63 21.48 -6.37
C THR A 178 -1.00 22.95 -6.45
N MET A 179 -2.10 23.37 -5.85
CA MET A 179 -2.56 24.77 -5.87
C MET A 179 -1.59 25.64 -5.09
N HIS A 180 -1.02 26.64 -5.78
CA HIS A 180 0.03 27.51 -5.24
C HIS A 180 1.34 26.79 -4.88
N GLY A 181 1.45 25.48 -5.19
CA GLY A 181 2.68 24.71 -5.08
C GLY A 181 3.57 24.84 -6.31
N GLN A 182 4.53 23.92 -6.42
CA GLN A 182 5.43 23.88 -7.57
C GLN A 182 4.85 22.95 -8.66
N ASN A 183 5.36 23.08 -9.88
CA ASN A 183 4.97 22.21 -10.98
C ASN A 183 5.39 20.76 -10.72
N LEU A 184 4.52 19.83 -11.09
CA LEU A 184 4.86 18.41 -11.14
C LEU A 184 5.93 18.17 -12.22
N SER A 185 6.70 17.11 -12.05
CA SER A 185 7.65 16.68 -13.07
C SER A 185 6.90 16.18 -14.32
N LEU A 186 7.44 16.51 -15.49
CA LEU A 186 6.98 15.89 -16.73
C LEU A 186 7.26 14.38 -16.69
N GLN A 187 6.25 13.58 -16.92
CA GLN A 187 6.35 12.11 -16.98
C GLN A 187 5.93 11.62 -18.35
N VAL A 188 6.59 10.58 -18.82
CA VAL A 188 6.22 9.86 -20.04
C VAL A 188 5.96 8.42 -19.64
N HIS A 189 4.73 7.95 -19.85
CA HIS A 189 4.34 6.57 -19.56
C HIS A 189 4.66 5.70 -20.78
N PRO A 190 5.33 4.56 -20.57
CA PRO A 190 5.65 3.65 -21.66
C PRO A 190 4.40 2.90 -22.15
N LEU A 191 4.45 2.44 -23.38
CA LEU A 191 3.41 1.58 -23.94
C LEU A 191 3.39 0.21 -23.24
N THR A 192 2.23 -0.45 -23.24
CA THR A 192 2.05 -1.77 -22.63
C THR A 192 3.03 -2.81 -23.19
N GLU A 193 3.27 -2.82 -24.50
CA GLU A 193 4.22 -3.76 -25.14
C GLU A 193 5.65 -3.55 -24.61
N TYR A 194 6.05 -2.31 -24.37
CA TYR A 194 7.35 -1.99 -23.79
C TYR A 194 7.47 -2.50 -22.36
N ILE A 195 6.43 -2.26 -21.54
CA ILE A 195 6.38 -2.73 -20.15
C ILE A 195 6.44 -4.26 -20.09
N GLN A 196 5.71 -4.95 -20.95
CA GLN A 196 5.70 -6.41 -21.00
C GLN A 196 7.07 -6.98 -21.37
N SER A 197 7.71 -6.41 -22.40
CA SER A 197 9.00 -6.92 -22.89
C SER A 197 10.17 -6.60 -21.96
N HIS A 198 10.20 -5.46 -21.30
CA HIS A 198 11.34 -4.97 -20.53
C HIS A 198 11.21 -5.17 -19.02
N PHE A 199 10.00 -5.11 -18.49
CA PHE A 199 9.74 -5.18 -17.06
C PHE A 199 8.91 -6.39 -16.65
N HIS A 200 8.42 -7.17 -17.60
CA HIS A 200 7.55 -8.33 -17.36
C HIS A 200 6.30 -7.99 -16.53
N MET A 201 5.79 -6.77 -16.69
CA MET A 201 4.54 -6.31 -16.10
C MET A 201 3.41 -6.52 -17.11
N HIS A 202 2.20 -6.74 -16.63
CA HIS A 202 1.07 -7.07 -17.50
C HIS A 202 0.50 -5.85 -18.25
N TYR A 203 0.61 -4.66 -17.65
CA TYR A 203 0.06 -3.43 -18.22
C TYR A 203 0.84 -2.21 -17.70
N THR A 204 0.72 -1.11 -18.41
CA THR A 204 1.20 0.20 -17.92
C THR A 204 0.15 0.84 -17.01
N GLN A 205 0.61 1.66 -16.07
CA GLN A 205 -0.27 2.52 -15.30
C GLN A 205 -0.52 3.78 -16.12
N ASP A 206 -1.78 4.04 -16.41
CA ASP A 206 -2.20 5.30 -17.03
C ASP A 206 -2.75 6.21 -15.92
N GLU A 207 -2.24 7.41 -15.87
CA GLU A 207 -2.76 8.49 -15.05
C GLU A 207 -3.56 9.43 -15.97
N SER A 208 -4.74 9.77 -15.56
CA SER A 208 -5.61 10.71 -16.26
C SER A 208 -5.88 11.94 -15.42
#